data_8eadc5b6bcc2fc42a8637d3758a0cce3
#
_entry.id   8eadc5b6bcc2fc42a8637d3758a0cce3
#
_cell.length_a   1.000
_cell.length_b   1.000
_cell.length_c   1.000
_cell.angle_alpha   90.00
_cell.angle_beta   90.00
_cell.angle_gamma   90.00
#
_symmetry.space_group_name_H-M   'P 1'
#
loop_
_entity.id
_entity.type
_entity.pdbx_description
1 polymer ?
#
loop_
_entity_poly.entity_id
_entity_poly.type
_entity_poly.pdbx_seq_one_letter_code
_entity_poly.pdbx_strand_id
1 'polypeptide(L)'
;VLVLPYLCDAPDCSAIANATLFDDAIASAKPVNAFIRVGFNDPLYILYSSGTTGAPKCIVHGVGGTLIQHIKEHRLHGDLGAGDAMFYFTTCGWMMWNWLVSALAIKAKVVLFEGNPFHPGPARLWELAETENIAIFGTSAKYIDAVRNSGYVPHDQVHLGALRALLSTGSPLSSDGFAFVYDKIKPDLQLCSISGGTDIVSCFVLGCPVQPVFAGEIQTRGLGMKTDVLDEDGTSLIGKQGELCCTAPFPAMPIKFWNDADGSKYKAAYFEHFQGIWRHGDWATMTARGGMIIH
;
A
#
# COMPACT_ATOMS: atom_id res chain seq x y z
N VAL A 1 22.37 -19.21 -10.27
CA VAL A 1 21.85 -18.76 -8.97
C VAL A 1 22.69 -17.60 -8.47
N LEU A 2 22.06 -16.47 -8.09
CA LEU A 2 22.75 -15.37 -7.41
C LEU A 2 22.63 -15.58 -5.90
N VAL A 3 23.76 -15.57 -5.22
CA VAL A 3 23.83 -15.73 -3.76
C VAL A 3 24.22 -14.40 -3.14
N LEU A 4 23.33 -13.86 -2.31
CA LEU A 4 23.58 -12.65 -1.53
C LEU A 4 24.19 -13.04 -0.18
N PRO A 5 25.41 -12.61 0.17
CA PRO A 5 25.95 -12.77 1.50
C PRO A 5 25.08 -12.02 2.54
N TYR A 6 24.59 -12.73 3.56
CA TYR A 6 23.73 -12.13 4.59
C TYR A 6 24.17 -12.49 6.01
N LEU A 7 24.34 -13.77 6.30
CA LEU A 7 24.79 -14.24 7.62
C LEU A 7 26.32 -14.47 7.67
N CYS A 8 26.97 -14.50 6.50
CA CYS A 8 28.39 -14.75 6.35
C CYS A 8 28.88 -13.97 5.13
N ASP A 9 29.99 -13.26 5.25
CA ASP A 9 30.57 -12.45 4.16
C ASP A 9 31.07 -13.29 2.98
N ALA A 10 31.44 -14.54 3.23
CA ALA A 10 31.93 -15.46 2.22
C ALA A 10 31.20 -16.82 2.34
N PRO A 11 29.95 -16.93 1.87
CA PRO A 11 29.20 -18.16 1.94
C PRO A 11 29.79 -19.23 1.01
N ASP A 12 29.87 -20.48 1.48
CA ASP A 12 30.23 -21.60 0.65
C ASP A 12 29.10 -21.93 -0.34
N CYS A 13 29.35 -21.67 -1.61
CA CYS A 13 28.42 -21.93 -2.70
C CYS A 13 28.72 -23.22 -3.48
N SER A 14 29.68 -24.03 -3.05
CA SER A 14 30.16 -25.18 -3.79
C SER A 14 29.08 -26.24 -4.08
N ALA A 15 28.10 -26.37 -3.21
CA ALA A 15 26.96 -27.28 -3.37
C ALA A 15 25.85 -26.77 -4.32
N ILE A 16 25.95 -25.53 -4.80
CA ILE A 16 24.90 -24.90 -5.62
C ILE A 16 25.40 -24.77 -7.07
N ALA A 17 24.82 -25.52 -7.97
CA ALA A 17 25.19 -25.48 -9.38
C ALA A 17 24.97 -24.08 -9.98
N ASN A 18 25.98 -23.55 -10.69
CA ASN A 18 25.97 -22.24 -11.32
C ASN A 18 25.68 -21.09 -10.32
N ALA A 19 26.19 -21.20 -9.10
CA ALA A 19 26.15 -20.12 -8.14
C ALA A 19 27.20 -19.05 -8.45
N THR A 20 26.81 -17.81 -8.28
CA THR A 20 27.69 -16.62 -8.35
C THR A 20 27.33 -15.70 -7.19
N LEU A 21 28.31 -15.15 -6.50
CA LEU A 21 28.05 -14.13 -5.50
C LEU A 21 27.44 -12.89 -6.17
N PHE A 22 26.50 -12.27 -5.49
CA PHE A 22 25.78 -11.10 -6.02
C PHE A 22 26.73 -9.95 -6.38
N ASP A 23 27.70 -9.66 -5.52
CA ASP A 23 28.67 -8.59 -5.74
C ASP A 23 29.58 -8.87 -6.94
N ASP A 24 30.01 -10.12 -7.15
CA ASP A 24 30.79 -10.52 -8.32
C ASP A 24 29.98 -10.36 -9.61
N ALA A 25 28.69 -10.72 -9.57
CA ALA A 25 27.80 -10.56 -10.70
C ALA A 25 27.60 -9.08 -11.07
N ILE A 26 27.43 -8.22 -10.08
CA ILE A 26 27.31 -6.77 -10.29
C ILE A 26 28.60 -6.16 -10.79
N ALA A 27 29.76 -6.52 -10.20
CA ALA A 27 31.05 -5.98 -10.61
C ALA A 27 31.38 -6.27 -12.08
N SER A 28 30.89 -7.40 -12.60
CA SER A 28 31.05 -7.80 -14.00
C SER A 28 30.00 -7.22 -14.95
N ALA A 29 28.89 -6.68 -14.42
CA ALA A 29 27.78 -6.16 -15.21
C ALA A 29 28.05 -4.74 -15.76
N LYS A 30 27.46 -4.44 -16.92
CA LYS A 30 27.46 -3.08 -17.47
C LYS A 30 26.15 -2.37 -17.06
N PRO A 31 26.21 -1.09 -16.67
CA PRO A 31 24.99 -0.30 -16.42
C PRO A 31 24.05 -0.32 -17.62
N VAL A 32 22.75 -0.50 -17.36
CA VAL A 32 21.71 -0.41 -18.38
C VAL A 32 21.35 1.07 -18.57
N ASN A 33 21.61 1.62 -19.77
CA ASN A 33 21.37 3.01 -20.12
C ASN A 33 20.10 3.21 -20.97
N ALA A 34 19.46 2.12 -21.39
CA ALA A 34 18.24 2.16 -22.19
C ALA A 34 17.23 1.15 -21.64
N PHE A 35 15.99 1.58 -21.56
CA PHE A 35 14.88 0.76 -21.11
C PHE A 35 13.95 0.45 -22.28
N ILE A 36 13.44 -0.80 -22.30
CA ILE A 36 12.48 -1.25 -23.30
C ILE A 36 11.19 -0.42 -23.13
N ARG A 37 10.66 0.08 -24.24
CA ARG A 37 9.35 0.70 -24.28
C ARG A 37 8.29 -0.39 -24.31
N VAL A 38 7.28 -0.28 -23.45
CA VAL A 38 6.20 -1.24 -23.31
C VAL A 38 4.85 -0.55 -23.52
N GLY A 39 3.84 -1.32 -23.88
CA GLY A 39 2.47 -0.84 -24.05
C GLY A 39 1.79 -0.56 -22.71
N PHE A 40 0.73 0.22 -22.74
CA PHE A 40 -0.04 0.61 -21.54
C PHE A 40 -0.58 -0.62 -20.79
N ASN A 41 -1.08 -1.61 -21.53
CA ASN A 41 -1.67 -2.83 -20.99
C ASN A 41 -0.69 -4.02 -20.93
N ASP A 42 0.62 -3.79 -21.15
CA ASP A 42 1.59 -4.86 -20.94
C ASP A 42 1.64 -5.24 -19.46
N PRO A 43 1.84 -6.54 -19.13
CA PRO A 43 1.92 -7.00 -17.76
C PRO A 43 3.10 -6.37 -17.01
N LEU A 44 2.82 -5.88 -15.80
CA LEU A 44 3.84 -5.36 -14.87
C LEU A 44 4.08 -6.31 -13.70
N TYR A 45 3.00 -6.70 -13.03
CA TYR A 45 3.03 -7.58 -11.86
C TYR A 45 2.06 -8.73 -12.01
N ILE A 46 2.40 -9.86 -11.40
CA ILE A 46 1.46 -10.93 -11.08
C ILE A 46 1.42 -11.03 -9.56
N LEU A 47 0.31 -10.59 -8.98
CA LEU A 47 0.11 -10.59 -7.53
C LEU A 47 -0.91 -11.67 -7.14
N TYR A 48 -0.79 -12.13 -5.90
CA TYR A 48 -1.65 -13.16 -5.36
C TYR A 48 -2.51 -12.59 -4.25
N SER A 49 -3.82 -12.86 -4.30
CA SER A 49 -4.70 -12.61 -3.17
C SER A 49 -5.34 -13.90 -2.71
N SER A 50 -5.52 -14.05 -1.39
CA SER A 50 -6.26 -15.18 -0.84
C SER A 50 -7.71 -15.08 -1.31
N GLY A 51 -8.17 -16.06 -2.08
CA GLY A 51 -9.59 -16.19 -2.40
C GLY A 51 -10.35 -16.63 -1.14
N THR A 52 -11.54 -16.09 -0.93
CA THR A 52 -12.43 -16.50 0.17
C THR A 52 -12.94 -17.94 0.03
N THR A 53 -12.82 -18.55 -1.15
CA THR A 53 -13.47 -19.82 -1.49
C THR A 53 -12.58 -20.83 -2.22
N GLY A 54 -11.24 -20.64 -2.27
CA GLY A 54 -10.41 -21.59 -3.03
C GLY A 54 -8.96 -21.19 -3.23
N ALA A 55 -8.37 -21.60 -4.35
CA ALA A 55 -7.01 -21.27 -4.72
C ALA A 55 -6.82 -19.74 -4.85
N PRO A 56 -5.64 -19.21 -4.48
CA PRO A 56 -5.36 -17.78 -4.61
C PRO A 56 -5.60 -17.27 -6.03
N LYS A 57 -6.18 -16.08 -6.16
CA LYS A 57 -6.26 -15.38 -7.45
C LYS A 57 -4.88 -14.94 -7.88
N CYS A 58 -4.48 -15.25 -9.11
CA CYS A 58 -3.23 -14.79 -9.73
C CYS A 58 -3.56 -13.60 -10.63
N ILE A 59 -3.39 -12.39 -10.12
CA ILE A 59 -3.89 -11.15 -10.70
C ILE A 59 -2.78 -10.50 -11.52
N VAL A 60 -3.02 -10.27 -12.80
CA VAL A 60 -2.08 -9.61 -13.71
C VAL A 60 -2.40 -8.13 -13.79
N HIS A 61 -1.50 -7.29 -13.29
CA HIS A 61 -1.62 -5.83 -13.34
C HIS A 61 -0.85 -5.23 -14.51
N GLY A 62 -1.40 -4.18 -15.13
CA GLY A 62 -0.81 -3.50 -16.28
C GLY A 62 0.11 -2.36 -15.88
N VAL A 63 1.07 -2.06 -16.77
CA VAL A 63 2.08 -1.00 -16.55
C VAL A 63 1.44 0.37 -16.41
N GLY A 64 0.67 0.79 -17.40
CA GLY A 64 0.18 2.17 -17.48
C GLY A 64 -0.85 2.50 -16.42
N GLY A 65 -1.83 1.61 -16.22
CA GLY A 65 -2.89 1.79 -15.24
C GLY A 65 -2.35 1.85 -13.80
N THR A 66 -1.45 0.92 -13.45
CA THR A 66 -0.79 0.91 -12.15
C THR A 66 0.01 2.18 -11.91
N LEU A 67 0.82 2.60 -12.87
CA LEU A 67 1.68 3.79 -12.73
C LEU A 67 0.86 5.07 -12.55
N ILE A 68 -0.19 5.27 -13.36
CA ILE A 68 -1.07 6.44 -13.24
C ILE A 68 -1.76 6.46 -11.87
N GLN A 69 -2.27 5.31 -11.43
CA GLN A 69 -2.95 5.19 -10.15
C GLN A 69 -2.02 5.54 -8.98
N HIS A 70 -0.81 4.97 -8.95
CA HIS A 70 0.16 5.21 -7.89
C HIS A 70 0.68 6.65 -7.88
N ILE A 71 1.01 7.23 -9.05
CA ILE A 71 1.44 8.63 -9.14
C ILE A 71 0.35 9.56 -8.60
N LYS A 72 -0.91 9.33 -8.96
CA LYS A 72 -2.05 10.09 -8.46
C LYS A 72 -2.14 10.00 -6.93
N GLU A 73 -1.97 8.82 -6.36
CA GLU A 73 -2.02 8.60 -4.91
C GLU A 73 -0.85 9.27 -4.20
N HIS A 74 0.37 9.06 -4.67
CA HIS A 74 1.55 9.68 -4.07
C HIS A 74 1.49 11.21 -4.11
N ARG A 75 1.14 11.78 -5.28
CA ARG A 75 1.14 13.23 -5.49
C ARG A 75 -0.02 13.95 -4.84
N LEU A 76 -1.25 13.42 -5.01
CA LEU A 76 -2.46 14.16 -4.69
C LEU A 76 -3.07 13.76 -3.34
N HIS A 77 -2.82 12.54 -2.88
CA HIS A 77 -3.32 12.05 -1.60
C HIS A 77 -2.24 12.02 -0.52
N GLY A 78 -1.00 11.70 -0.91
CA GLY A 78 0.14 11.72 0.00
C GLY A 78 0.89 13.06 0.05
N ASP A 79 0.59 13.99 -0.87
CA ASP A 79 1.35 15.25 -1.02
C ASP A 79 2.86 15.01 -1.08
N LEU A 80 3.27 13.93 -1.77
CA LEU A 80 4.66 13.53 -1.88
C LEU A 80 5.34 14.24 -3.04
N GLY A 81 6.43 14.93 -2.76
CA GLY A 81 7.24 15.68 -3.72
C GLY A 81 8.54 15.00 -4.13
N ALA A 82 9.23 15.59 -5.11
CA ALA A 82 10.57 15.16 -5.48
C ALA A 82 11.55 15.42 -4.33
N GLY A 83 12.34 14.41 -3.96
CA GLY A 83 13.31 14.51 -2.86
C GLY A 83 12.74 14.20 -1.48
N ASP A 84 11.42 14.19 -1.29
CA ASP A 84 10.81 13.74 -0.04
C ASP A 84 11.16 12.28 0.25
N ALA A 85 11.44 11.97 1.51
CA ALA A 85 11.69 10.60 1.93
C ALA A 85 10.37 9.89 2.27
N MET A 86 10.16 8.75 1.66
CA MET A 86 9.01 7.88 1.90
C MET A 86 9.47 6.53 2.43
N PHE A 87 8.83 6.10 3.48
CA PHE A 87 8.98 4.78 4.08
C PHE A 87 7.64 4.07 4.16
N TYR A 88 7.64 2.76 3.91
CA TYR A 88 6.55 1.88 4.23
C TYR A 88 7.09 0.60 4.87
N PHE A 89 6.64 0.27 6.08
CA PHE A 89 7.01 -1.00 6.70
C PHE A 89 6.29 -2.14 5.99
N THR A 90 6.99 -2.80 5.08
CA THR A 90 6.46 -3.87 4.22
C THR A 90 7.54 -4.90 3.90
N THR A 91 7.13 -6.07 3.44
CA THR A 91 7.99 -7.06 2.81
C THR A 91 7.79 -7.06 1.31
N CYS A 92 8.73 -7.62 0.54
CA CYS A 92 8.59 -7.77 -0.91
C CYS A 92 7.39 -8.65 -1.32
N GLY A 93 6.88 -9.47 -0.41
CA GLY A 93 5.70 -10.32 -0.64
C GLY A 93 4.35 -9.64 -0.36
N TRP A 94 4.34 -8.44 0.17
CA TRP A 94 3.11 -7.67 0.38
C TRP A 94 2.93 -6.59 -0.68
N MET A 95 1.70 -6.39 -1.15
CA MET A 95 1.37 -5.43 -2.21
C MET A 95 1.89 -4.01 -1.95
N MET A 96 2.02 -3.61 -0.69
CA MET A 96 2.54 -2.29 -0.34
C MET A 96 3.99 -2.06 -0.78
N TRP A 97 4.79 -3.12 -1.03
CA TRP A 97 6.09 -3.00 -1.68
C TRP A 97 5.96 -2.41 -3.10
N ASN A 98 5.02 -2.92 -3.89
CA ASN A 98 4.77 -2.44 -5.25
C ASN A 98 4.37 -0.96 -5.25
N TRP A 99 3.56 -0.57 -4.26
CA TRP A 99 3.15 0.81 -4.08
C TRP A 99 4.31 1.71 -3.63
N LEU A 100 5.11 1.27 -2.65
CA LEU A 100 6.27 2.01 -2.14
C LEU A 100 7.29 2.30 -3.24
N VAL A 101 7.71 1.27 -4.01
CA VAL A 101 8.75 1.46 -5.04
C VAL A 101 8.29 2.37 -6.18
N SER A 102 7.00 2.48 -6.43
CA SER A 102 6.45 3.39 -7.45
C SER A 102 6.64 4.87 -7.11
N ALA A 103 6.95 5.22 -5.85
CA ALA A 103 7.31 6.59 -5.47
C ALA A 103 8.57 7.09 -6.18
N LEU A 104 9.43 6.20 -6.67
CA LEU A 104 10.58 6.57 -7.51
C LEU A 104 10.16 7.26 -8.81
N ALA A 105 8.95 6.98 -9.34
CA ALA A 105 8.44 7.63 -10.54
C ALA A 105 8.21 9.13 -10.37
N ILE A 106 8.05 9.61 -9.15
CA ILE A 106 7.92 11.04 -8.80
C ILE A 106 9.21 11.61 -8.21
N LYS A 107 10.32 10.87 -8.29
CA LYS A 107 11.63 11.24 -7.77
C LYS A 107 11.68 11.39 -6.24
N ALA A 108 10.83 10.67 -5.52
CA ALA A 108 10.92 10.56 -4.08
C ALA A 108 12.10 9.66 -3.68
N LYS A 109 12.65 9.88 -2.49
CA LYS A 109 13.61 8.98 -1.83
C LYS A 109 12.83 7.84 -1.19
N VAL A 110 13.07 6.60 -1.60
CA VAL A 110 12.48 5.41 -0.95
C VAL A 110 13.43 4.93 0.14
N VAL A 111 12.97 4.88 1.38
CA VAL A 111 13.70 4.35 2.51
C VAL A 111 13.30 2.90 2.74
N LEU A 112 14.28 2.01 2.80
CA LEU A 112 14.09 0.58 3.00
C LEU A 112 14.60 0.19 4.38
N PHE A 113 13.92 -0.76 5.00
CA PHE A 113 14.31 -1.31 6.30
C PHE A 113 14.29 -2.83 6.25
N GLU A 114 15.38 -3.44 6.68
CA GLU A 114 15.50 -4.88 6.87
C GLU A 114 15.63 -5.18 8.36
N GLY A 115 14.80 -6.07 8.87
CA GLY A 115 14.86 -6.53 10.25
C GLY A 115 13.54 -6.45 11.01
N ASN A 116 13.63 -6.71 12.32
CA ASN A 116 12.47 -6.65 13.22
C ASN A 116 12.23 -5.19 13.65
N PRO A 117 11.01 -4.63 13.46
CA PRO A 117 10.68 -3.25 13.80
C PRO A 117 10.73 -2.96 15.32
N PHE A 118 10.76 -4.00 16.16
CA PHE A 118 10.85 -3.91 17.61
C PHE A 118 12.21 -4.37 18.17
N HIS A 119 13.23 -4.55 17.35
CA HIS A 119 14.56 -4.90 17.83
C HIS A 119 15.56 -3.74 17.56
N PRO A 120 16.29 -3.26 18.57
CA PRO A 120 16.33 -3.71 19.98
C PRO A 120 15.15 -3.22 20.84
N GLY A 121 14.26 -2.40 20.32
CA GLY A 121 13.12 -1.86 21.03
C GLY A 121 12.11 -1.16 20.12
N PRO A 122 10.99 -0.65 20.68
CA PRO A 122 9.92 0.00 19.93
C PRO A 122 10.32 1.33 19.27
N ALA A 123 11.46 1.89 19.64
CA ALA A 123 12.03 3.14 19.06
C ALA A 123 12.50 2.95 17.60
N ARG A 124 12.87 1.72 17.22
CA ARG A 124 13.68 1.45 16.02
C ARG A 124 13.23 2.13 14.73
N LEU A 125 11.95 2.06 14.40
CA LEU A 125 11.45 2.69 13.17
C LEU A 125 11.26 4.22 13.33
N TRP A 126 11.07 4.70 14.54
CA TRP A 126 10.95 6.13 14.81
C TRP A 126 12.32 6.83 14.75
N GLU A 127 13.38 6.17 15.23
CA GLU A 127 14.77 6.60 15.03
C GLU A 127 15.13 6.64 13.54
N LEU A 128 14.69 5.65 12.78
CA LEU A 128 14.84 5.66 11.32
C LEU A 128 14.11 6.86 10.69
N ALA A 129 12.89 7.15 11.17
CA ALA A 129 12.09 8.27 10.66
C ALA A 129 12.78 9.61 10.90
N GLU A 130 13.39 9.81 12.07
CA GLU A 130 14.19 10.99 12.39
C GLU A 130 15.45 11.07 11.51
N THR A 131 16.26 10.00 11.51
CA THR A 131 17.56 9.96 10.82
C THR A 131 17.44 10.20 9.32
N GLU A 132 16.43 9.58 8.68
CA GLU A 132 16.20 9.65 7.25
C GLU A 132 15.32 10.84 6.83
N ASN A 133 14.84 11.63 7.79
CA ASN A 133 13.91 12.74 7.58
C ASN A 133 12.66 12.29 6.79
N ILE A 134 12.03 11.22 7.25
CA ILE A 134 10.88 10.62 6.57
C ILE A 134 9.70 11.59 6.57
N ALA A 135 9.24 11.95 5.38
CA ALA A 135 8.08 12.81 5.19
C ALA A 135 6.76 12.04 5.27
N ILE A 136 6.74 10.81 4.73
CA ILE A 136 5.59 9.91 4.78
C ILE A 136 6.01 8.57 5.37
N PHE A 137 5.37 8.19 6.47
CA PHE A 137 5.61 6.95 7.18
C PHE A 137 4.41 6.02 7.04
N GLY A 138 4.56 4.93 6.31
CA GLY A 138 3.52 3.92 6.11
C GLY A 138 3.73 2.69 6.99
N THR A 139 2.63 2.19 7.55
CA THR A 139 2.64 1.02 8.42
C THR A 139 1.26 0.33 8.44
N SER A 140 1.06 -0.58 9.40
CA SER A 140 -0.22 -1.22 9.67
C SER A 140 -0.84 -0.73 10.99
N ALA A 141 -2.17 -0.85 11.12
CA ALA A 141 -2.86 -0.58 12.38
C ALA A 141 -2.28 -1.43 13.53
N LYS A 142 -1.92 -2.69 13.25
CA LYS A 142 -1.29 -3.58 14.24
C LYS A 142 0.06 -3.06 14.76
N TYR A 143 0.87 -2.42 13.92
CA TYR A 143 2.13 -1.82 14.36
C TYR A 143 1.87 -0.64 15.30
N ILE A 144 0.91 0.24 14.95
CA ILE A 144 0.52 1.38 15.80
C ILE A 144 0.03 0.88 17.17
N ASP A 145 -0.81 -0.16 17.20
CA ASP A 145 -1.28 -0.78 18.46
C ASP A 145 -0.14 -1.42 19.25
N ALA A 146 0.82 -2.05 18.59
CA ALA A 146 1.96 -2.65 19.26
C ALA A 146 2.88 -1.58 19.90
N VAL A 147 3.10 -0.44 19.23
CA VAL A 147 3.83 0.70 19.80
C VAL A 147 3.07 1.25 21.01
N ARG A 148 1.76 1.48 20.88
CA ARG A 148 0.91 1.94 21.99
C ARG A 148 1.01 1.01 23.21
N ASN A 149 0.90 -0.29 22.98
CA ASN A 149 0.92 -1.30 24.06
C ASN A 149 2.31 -1.48 24.69
N SER A 150 3.39 -1.09 23.99
CA SER A 150 4.73 -1.08 24.56
C SER A 150 4.98 0.05 25.56
N GLY A 151 4.10 1.05 25.61
CA GLY A 151 4.26 2.26 26.41
C GLY A 151 5.27 3.26 25.86
N TYR A 152 5.84 3.01 24.68
CA TYR A 152 6.76 3.94 24.04
C TYR A 152 6.02 5.16 23.48
N VAL A 153 6.56 6.35 23.72
CA VAL A 153 6.00 7.64 23.29
C VAL A 153 6.98 8.30 22.31
N PRO A 154 6.78 8.16 20.98
CA PRO A 154 7.68 8.72 19.98
C PRO A 154 7.88 10.23 20.14
N HIS A 155 6.82 10.98 20.43
CA HIS A 155 6.87 12.44 20.61
C HIS A 155 7.95 12.91 21.58
N ASP A 156 8.19 12.15 22.65
CA ASP A 156 9.11 12.51 23.72
C ASP A 156 10.56 12.08 23.44
N GLN A 157 10.78 11.23 22.45
CA GLN A 157 12.04 10.51 22.26
C GLN A 157 12.74 10.83 20.94
N VAL A 158 12.01 11.23 19.89
CA VAL A 158 12.56 11.48 18.56
C VAL A 158 12.00 12.76 17.95
N HIS A 159 12.80 13.41 17.10
CA HIS A 159 12.37 14.62 16.40
C HIS A 159 11.77 14.31 15.02
N LEU A 160 10.45 14.32 14.92
CA LEU A 160 9.71 14.01 13.69
C LEU A 160 9.34 15.26 12.88
N GLY A 161 10.25 16.25 12.78
CA GLY A 161 9.97 17.53 12.11
C GLY A 161 9.59 17.39 10.63
N ALA A 162 10.20 16.43 9.93
CA ALA A 162 9.91 16.17 8.52
C ALA A 162 8.62 15.40 8.27
N LEU A 163 8.11 14.66 9.28
CA LEU A 163 6.96 13.79 9.14
C LEU A 163 5.68 14.61 8.93
N ARG A 164 5.04 14.46 7.75
CA ARG A 164 3.80 15.14 7.39
C ARG A 164 2.59 14.21 7.35
N ALA A 165 2.81 12.93 7.00
CA ALA A 165 1.74 11.96 6.94
C ALA A 165 2.15 10.61 7.52
N LEU A 166 1.20 9.98 8.23
CA LEU A 166 1.28 8.61 8.71
C LEU A 166 0.18 7.80 8.05
N LEU A 167 0.56 6.73 7.35
CA LEU A 167 -0.36 5.88 6.62
C LEU A 167 -0.58 4.57 7.37
N SER A 168 -1.84 4.14 7.49
CA SER A 168 -2.22 2.89 8.16
C SER A 168 -3.12 2.05 7.27
N THR A 169 -2.73 0.78 7.03
CA THR A 169 -3.55 -0.18 6.28
C THR A 169 -3.40 -1.61 6.82
N GLY A 170 -4.05 -2.57 6.16
CA GLY A 170 -4.04 -3.99 6.51
C GLY A 170 -5.13 -4.40 7.50
N SER A 171 -5.68 -3.44 8.24
CA SER A 171 -6.89 -3.55 9.05
C SER A 171 -7.38 -2.14 9.41
N PRO A 172 -8.67 -1.96 9.77
CA PRO A 172 -9.16 -0.67 10.25
C PRO A 172 -8.38 -0.20 11.48
N LEU A 173 -8.01 1.09 11.50
CA LEU A 173 -7.40 1.72 12.67
C LEU A 173 -8.51 2.10 13.66
N SER A 174 -8.35 1.68 14.92
CA SER A 174 -9.31 2.01 15.99
C SER A 174 -9.28 3.49 16.36
N SER A 175 -10.37 4.01 16.92
CA SER A 175 -10.42 5.38 17.43
C SER A 175 -9.33 5.66 18.47
N ASP A 176 -9.00 4.68 19.32
CA ASP A 176 -7.87 4.78 20.26
C ASP A 176 -6.52 4.86 19.55
N GLY A 177 -6.38 4.19 18.40
CA GLY A 177 -5.21 4.31 17.53
C GLY A 177 -5.06 5.72 16.97
N PHE A 178 -6.17 6.35 16.53
CA PHE A 178 -6.15 7.76 16.12
C PHE A 178 -5.73 8.68 17.27
N ALA A 179 -6.33 8.54 18.46
CA ALA A 179 -5.96 9.32 19.63
C ALA A 179 -4.48 9.16 19.98
N PHE A 180 -3.98 7.91 20.01
CA PHE A 180 -2.56 7.65 20.27
C PHE A 180 -1.63 8.35 19.29
N VAL A 181 -1.94 8.34 17.99
CA VAL A 181 -1.11 9.01 16.98
C VAL A 181 -1.01 10.50 17.26
N TYR A 182 -2.12 11.19 17.50
CA TYR A 182 -2.11 12.63 17.75
C TYR A 182 -1.56 13.01 19.12
N ASP A 183 -1.78 12.21 20.15
CA ASP A 183 -1.33 12.50 21.51
C ASP A 183 0.12 12.10 21.77
N LYS A 184 0.61 11.04 21.11
CA LYS A 184 1.89 10.39 21.47
C LYS A 184 2.89 10.30 20.34
N ILE A 185 2.50 10.52 19.08
CA ILE A 185 3.42 10.53 17.94
C ILE A 185 3.64 11.96 17.45
N LYS A 186 2.60 12.59 16.89
CA LYS A 186 2.72 13.97 16.39
C LYS A 186 1.32 14.61 16.21
N PRO A 187 1.04 15.78 16.79
CA PRO A 187 -0.28 16.41 16.77
C PRO A 187 -0.65 17.05 15.42
N ASP A 188 0.32 17.41 14.57
CA ASP A 188 0.17 18.19 13.36
C ASP A 188 0.45 17.40 12.07
N LEU A 189 0.16 16.10 12.05
CA LEU A 189 0.32 15.26 10.86
C LEU A 189 -1.02 14.86 10.25
N GLN A 190 -1.00 14.50 8.98
CA GLN A 190 -2.13 13.84 8.32
C GLN A 190 -2.10 12.34 8.64
N LEU A 191 -3.07 11.86 9.42
CA LEU A 191 -3.25 10.43 9.66
C LEU A 191 -4.18 9.86 8.59
N CYS A 192 -3.64 9.02 7.72
CA CYS A 192 -4.35 8.39 6.62
C CYS A 192 -4.61 6.92 6.93
N SER A 193 -5.81 6.56 7.33
CA SER A 193 -6.26 5.18 7.19
C SER A 193 -6.57 4.91 5.72
N ILE A 194 -6.25 3.71 5.23
CA ILE A 194 -6.33 3.36 3.80
C ILE A 194 -7.00 2.00 3.66
N SER A 195 -7.95 1.88 2.74
CA SER A 195 -8.53 0.60 2.36
C SER A 195 -8.52 0.41 0.85
N GLY A 196 -8.11 -0.79 0.46
CA GLY A 196 -8.00 -1.26 -0.91
C GLY A 196 -7.52 -2.69 -0.93
N GLY A 197 -6.82 -3.11 -1.96
CA GLY A 197 -6.37 -4.49 -1.99
C GLY A 197 -5.39 -4.82 -3.10
N THR A 198 -4.84 -6.01 -2.98
CA THR A 198 -4.00 -6.64 -4.00
C THR A 198 -4.72 -6.72 -5.35
N ASP A 199 -6.06 -6.85 -5.31
CA ASP A 199 -6.91 -6.95 -6.48
C ASP A 199 -6.82 -5.75 -7.42
N ILE A 200 -6.52 -4.57 -6.88
CA ILE A 200 -6.34 -3.35 -7.66
C ILE A 200 -4.92 -2.76 -7.54
N VAL A 201 -4.04 -3.41 -6.79
CA VAL A 201 -2.68 -2.94 -6.44
C VAL A 201 -2.66 -1.50 -5.91
N SER A 202 -3.71 -1.10 -5.22
CA SER A 202 -4.05 0.28 -4.87
C SER A 202 -5.10 0.32 -3.76
N CYS A 203 -5.79 1.47 -3.63
CA CYS A 203 -6.86 1.68 -2.67
C CYS A 203 -8.07 2.38 -3.31
N PHE A 204 -9.26 2.10 -2.76
CA PHE A 204 -10.50 2.78 -3.11
C PHE A 204 -10.71 4.06 -2.30
N VAL A 205 -10.24 4.02 -1.05
CA VAL A 205 -10.41 5.11 -0.09
C VAL A 205 -9.12 5.32 0.70
N LEU A 206 -8.76 6.58 0.92
CA LEU A 206 -7.48 6.95 1.51
C LEU A 206 -7.50 8.38 2.08
N GLY A 207 -6.32 8.87 2.46
CA GLY A 207 -6.13 10.22 2.99
C GLY A 207 -6.35 11.34 1.97
N CYS A 208 -6.51 12.55 2.50
CA CYS A 208 -6.60 13.78 1.70
C CYS A 208 -5.94 14.93 2.47
N PRO A 209 -4.88 15.57 1.93
CA PRO A 209 -4.13 16.62 2.65
C PRO A 209 -4.93 17.91 2.88
N VAL A 210 -6.05 18.10 2.19
CA VAL A 210 -6.88 19.29 2.28
C VAL A 210 -8.20 19.08 3.03
N GLN A 211 -8.37 17.93 3.67
CA GLN A 211 -9.57 17.59 4.44
C GLN A 211 -9.21 17.27 5.89
N PRO A 212 -10.11 17.55 6.86
CA PRO A 212 -9.89 17.14 8.25
C PRO A 212 -9.92 15.62 8.40
N VAL A 213 -9.20 15.14 9.41
CA VAL A 213 -9.21 13.73 9.83
C VAL A 213 -10.26 13.53 10.91
N PHE A 214 -11.12 12.55 10.74
CA PHE A 214 -12.09 12.12 11.75
C PHE A 214 -11.70 10.73 12.27
N ALA A 215 -11.65 10.59 13.59
CA ALA A 215 -11.28 9.31 14.20
C ALA A 215 -12.24 8.19 13.78
N GLY A 216 -11.67 7.07 13.33
CA GLY A 216 -12.42 5.91 12.85
C GLY A 216 -12.91 6.00 11.40
N GLU A 217 -12.65 7.12 10.69
CA GLU A 217 -13.03 7.28 9.29
C GLU A 217 -11.80 7.36 8.39
N ILE A 218 -11.92 6.81 7.19
CA ILE A 218 -11.01 7.09 6.07
C ILE A 218 -11.51 8.37 5.39
N GLN A 219 -10.63 9.33 5.15
CA GLN A 219 -11.03 10.70 4.81
C GLN A 219 -11.85 10.82 3.53
N THR A 220 -11.48 10.09 2.45
CA THR A 220 -12.11 10.31 1.15
C THR A 220 -11.96 9.13 0.20
N ARG A 221 -12.76 9.14 -0.85
CA ARG A 221 -12.61 8.27 -2.02
C ARG A 221 -11.37 8.68 -2.81
N GLY A 222 -10.67 7.71 -3.38
CA GLY A 222 -9.53 7.96 -4.27
C GLY A 222 -9.95 8.79 -5.49
N LEU A 223 -9.16 9.78 -5.87
CA LEU A 223 -9.39 10.53 -7.11
C LEU A 223 -9.36 9.56 -8.31
N GLY A 224 -10.32 9.71 -9.23
CA GLY A 224 -10.50 8.80 -10.36
C GLY A 224 -11.16 7.45 -9.99
N MET A 225 -11.57 7.27 -8.74
CA MET A 225 -12.29 6.09 -8.26
C MET A 225 -13.73 6.50 -7.93
N LYS A 226 -14.70 5.99 -8.70
CA LYS A 226 -16.13 6.21 -8.38
C LYS A 226 -16.59 5.17 -7.36
N THR A 227 -15.93 5.21 -6.20
CA THR A 227 -16.21 4.33 -5.05
C THR A 227 -17.58 4.67 -4.45
N ASP A 228 -18.35 3.67 -4.11
CA ASP A 228 -19.67 3.80 -3.50
C ASP A 228 -19.93 2.64 -2.53
N VAL A 229 -20.96 2.76 -1.71
CA VAL A 229 -21.48 1.70 -0.85
C VAL A 229 -22.87 1.35 -1.34
N LEU A 230 -23.09 0.12 -1.73
CA LEU A 230 -24.34 -0.32 -2.33
C LEU A 230 -25.07 -1.34 -1.44
N ASP A 231 -26.40 -1.31 -1.49
CA ASP A 231 -27.23 -2.40 -0.96
C ASP A 231 -27.30 -3.58 -1.95
N GLU A 232 -28.07 -4.60 -1.59
CA GLU A 232 -28.25 -5.81 -2.41
C GLU A 232 -28.91 -5.53 -3.78
N ASP A 233 -29.68 -4.46 -3.89
CA ASP A 233 -30.34 -4.01 -5.12
C ASP A 233 -29.47 -3.08 -5.97
N GLY A 234 -28.25 -2.74 -5.51
CA GLY A 234 -27.34 -1.84 -6.19
C GLY A 234 -27.64 -0.35 -5.97
N THR A 235 -28.43 -0.03 -4.95
CA THR A 235 -28.75 1.36 -4.59
C THR A 235 -27.68 1.91 -3.66
N SER A 236 -27.24 3.16 -3.91
CA SER A 236 -26.23 3.85 -3.09
C SER A 236 -26.75 4.13 -1.67
N LEU A 237 -25.90 3.85 -0.68
CA LEU A 237 -26.18 4.03 0.73
C LEU A 237 -25.31 5.12 1.35
N ILE A 238 -25.91 5.98 2.18
CA ILE A 238 -25.20 6.93 3.05
C ILE A 238 -25.61 6.68 4.50
N GLY A 239 -24.63 6.58 5.39
CA GLY A 239 -24.87 6.34 6.83
C GLY A 239 -25.36 4.94 7.16
N LYS A 240 -25.36 4.03 6.20
CA LYS A 240 -25.73 2.62 6.36
C LYS A 240 -24.63 1.72 5.81
N GLN A 241 -24.52 0.54 6.38
CA GLN A 241 -23.57 -0.48 5.97
C GLN A 241 -24.04 -1.16 4.67
N GLY A 242 -23.12 -1.39 3.75
CA GLY A 242 -23.34 -2.09 2.50
C GLY A 242 -22.04 -2.57 1.88
N GLU A 243 -22.10 -3.03 0.64
CA GLU A 243 -20.97 -3.56 -0.11
C GLU A 243 -20.12 -2.42 -0.70
N LEU A 244 -18.81 -2.49 -0.53
CA LEU A 244 -17.86 -1.55 -1.14
C LEU A 244 -17.74 -1.85 -2.64
N CYS A 245 -18.12 -0.89 -3.45
CA CYS A 245 -18.13 -1.00 -4.89
C CYS A 245 -17.39 0.15 -5.59
N CYS A 246 -16.97 -0.08 -6.84
CA CYS A 246 -16.54 0.99 -7.74
C CYS A 246 -17.44 0.98 -8.99
N THR A 247 -18.21 2.05 -9.16
CA THR A 247 -19.31 2.11 -10.14
C THR A 247 -18.89 2.69 -11.49
N ALA A 248 -17.58 2.85 -11.71
CA ALA A 248 -17.00 3.22 -13.01
C ALA A 248 -15.62 2.56 -13.18
N PRO A 249 -15.15 2.37 -14.41
CA PRO A 249 -13.81 1.90 -14.67
C PRO A 249 -12.75 2.82 -14.05
N PHE A 250 -11.64 2.24 -13.60
CA PHE A 250 -10.53 2.95 -13.00
C PHE A 250 -9.17 2.47 -13.55
N PRO A 251 -8.09 3.27 -13.47
CA PRO A 251 -6.84 2.97 -14.17
C PRO A 251 -6.20 1.65 -13.77
N ALA A 252 -6.23 1.29 -12.48
CA ALA A 252 -5.58 0.10 -11.94
C ALA A 252 -6.45 -1.16 -11.96
N MET A 253 -7.50 -1.21 -12.81
CA MET A 253 -8.20 -2.47 -13.05
C MET A 253 -7.20 -3.51 -13.57
N PRO A 254 -7.19 -4.75 -13.02
CA PRO A 254 -6.34 -5.82 -13.54
C PRO A 254 -6.62 -6.09 -15.01
N ILE A 255 -5.59 -6.49 -15.75
CA ILE A 255 -5.73 -6.85 -17.16
C ILE A 255 -6.50 -8.19 -17.28
N LYS A 256 -6.15 -9.14 -16.42
CA LYS A 256 -6.73 -10.51 -16.41
C LYS A 256 -6.28 -11.26 -15.16
N PHE A 257 -6.81 -12.45 -14.97
CA PHE A 257 -6.20 -13.46 -14.12
C PHE A 257 -5.27 -14.35 -14.92
N TRP A 258 -4.21 -14.84 -14.30
CA TRP A 258 -3.38 -15.89 -14.87
C TRP A 258 -4.19 -17.18 -14.99
N ASN A 259 -4.07 -17.90 -16.09
CA ASN A 259 -4.87 -19.10 -16.38
C ASN A 259 -6.40 -18.87 -16.41
N ASP A 260 -6.82 -17.74 -16.97
CA ASP A 260 -8.22 -17.35 -17.19
C ASP A 260 -8.36 -16.83 -18.63
N ALA A 261 -8.28 -17.74 -19.60
CA ALA A 261 -8.18 -17.40 -21.01
C ALA A 261 -9.45 -16.73 -21.56
N ASP A 262 -10.63 -17.12 -21.05
CA ASP A 262 -11.94 -16.57 -21.43
C ASP A 262 -12.42 -15.43 -20.52
N GLY A 263 -11.68 -15.09 -19.45
CA GLY A 263 -12.02 -14.05 -18.50
C GLY A 263 -13.19 -14.39 -17.57
N SER A 264 -13.63 -15.64 -17.55
CA SER A 264 -14.80 -16.06 -16.77
C SER A 264 -14.57 -15.92 -15.26
N LYS A 265 -13.39 -16.30 -14.77
CA LYS A 265 -13.04 -16.18 -13.34
C LYS A 265 -12.92 -14.72 -12.90
N TYR A 266 -12.31 -13.88 -13.74
CA TYR A 266 -12.19 -12.44 -13.49
C TYR A 266 -13.59 -11.81 -13.41
N LYS A 267 -14.46 -12.11 -14.38
CA LYS A 267 -15.84 -11.62 -14.42
C LYS A 267 -16.64 -12.08 -13.20
N ALA A 268 -16.54 -13.35 -12.84
CA ALA A 268 -17.23 -13.90 -11.66
C ALA A 268 -16.75 -13.24 -10.36
N ALA A 269 -15.45 -12.98 -10.23
CA ALA A 269 -14.89 -12.40 -9.01
C ALA A 269 -15.40 -10.99 -8.70
N TYR A 270 -15.64 -10.15 -9.72
CA TYR A 270 -15.89 -8.72 -9.50
C TYR A 270 -17.20 -8.18 -10.10
N PHE A 271 -17.81 -8.87 -11.07
CA PHE A 271 -18.93 -8.32 -11.86
C PHE A 271 -20.16 -9.23 -11.95
N GLU A 272 -20.13 -10.40 -11.29
CA GLU A 272 -21.27 -11.33 -11.34
C GLU A 272 -22.44 -10.82 -10.51
N HIS A 273 -22.17 -10.23 -9.37
CA HIS A 273 -23.18 -9.74 -8.44
C HIS A 273 -23.90 -8.48 -8.95
N PHE A 274 -23.10 -7.51 -9.39
CA PHE A 274 -23.60 -6.27 -9.99
C PHE A 274 -23.07 -6.13 -11.42
N GLN A 275 -23.96 -6.14 -12.41
CA GLN A 275 -23.53 -6.06 -13.79
C GLN A 275 -22.83 -4.73 -14.10
N GLY A 276 -21.57 -4.81 -14.53
CA GLY A 276 -20.76 -3.64 -14.90
C GLY A 276 -20.24 -2.81 -13.73
N ILE A 277 -20.45 -3.25 -12.49
CA ILE A 277 -19.96 -2.58 -11.28
C ILE A 277 -18.97 -3.51 -10.59
N TRP A 278 -17.79 -2.98 -10.26
CA TRP A 278 -16.78 -3.69 -9.48
C TRP A 278 -17.27 -3.86 -8.04
N ARG A 279 -17.47 -5.10 -7.62
CA ARG A 279 -17.70 -5.47 -6.23
C ARG A 279 -16.38 -5.85 -5.57
N HIS A 280 -16.03 -5.20 -4.43
CA HIS A 280 -14.74 -5.47 -3.80
C HIS A 280 -14.78 -6.63 -2.80
N GLY A 281 -15.88 -6.80 -2.11
CA GLY A 281 -16.05 -7.85 -1.10
C GLY A 281 -15.83 -7.37 0.33
N ASP A 282 -15.66 -6.08 0.54
CA ASP A 282 -15.57 -5.45 1.87
C ASP A 282 -16.90 -4.79 2.25
N TRP A 283 -17.26 -4.86 3.53
CA TRP A 283 -18.38 -4.12 4.08
C TRP A 283 -17.93 -2.72 4.52
N ALA A 284 -18.67 -1.71 4.11
CA ALA A 284 -18.34 -0.33 4.39
C ALA A 284 -19.57 0.53 4.70
N THR A 285 -19.35 1.68 5.32
CA THR A 285 -20.35 2.74 5.49
C THR A 285 -19.78 4.04 4.94
N MET A 286 -20.44 4.64 3.94
CA MET A 286 -20.16 5.99 3.51
C MET A 286 -20.79 6.97 4.48
N THR A 287 -20.01 7.86 5.07
CA THR A 287 -20.52 8.88 5.99
C THR A 287 -21.15 10.06 5.23
N ALA A 288 -21.98 10.84 5.90
CA ALA A 288 -22.57 12.06 5.31
C ALA A 288 -21.51 13.10 4.89
N ARG A 289 -20.28 13.00 5.41
CA ARG A 289 -19.14 13.85 5.06
C ARG A 289 -18.39 13.37 3.82
N GLY A 290 -18.74 12.19 3.30
CA GLY A 290 -18.04 11.54 2.18
C GLY A 290 -16.83 10.71 2.58
N GLY A 291 -16.55 10.58 3.88
CA GLY A 291 -15.58 9.63 4.42
C GLY A 291 -16.11 8.20 4.40
N MET A 292 -15.27 7.23 4.75
CA MET A 292 -15.62 5.81 4.71
C MET A 292 -15.20 5.11 6.00
N ILE A 293 -16.07 4.24 6.50
CA ILE A 293 -15.78 3.31 7.60
C ILE A 293 -15.78 1.90 7.02
N ILE A 294 -14.70 1.16 7.23
CA ILE A 294 -14.58 -0.26 6.84
C ILE A 294 -14.89 -1.12 8.07
N HIS A 295 -15.65 -2.20 7.88
CA HIS A 295 -16.13 -3.08 8.95
C HIS A 295 -15.46 -4.45 8.95
#